data_0fa6f5e6156013e74eb9c7592cabbca4
#
_entry.id   0fa6f5e6156013e74eb9c7592cabbca4
#
_cell.length_a   1.000
_cell.length_b   1.000
_cell.length_c   1.000
_cell.angle_alpha   90.00
_cell.angle_beta   90.00
_cell.angle_gamma   90.00
#
_symmetry.space_group_name_H-M   'P 1'
#
loop_
_entity.id
_entity.type
_entity.pdbx_description
1 polymer ?
#
loop_
_entity_poly.entity_id
_entity_poly.type
_entity_poly.pdbx_seq_one_letter_code
_entity_poly.pdbx_strand_id
1 'polypeptide(L)'
;MFFRIAFLLSSVAALAGCAVQRAVVAQGAQEKMVGMSREQVLACMGPPGAKAVEGATEVWSYGSGNDHTTTIGTGFAQTNGSISGERRGNLYSATGGTKTTSLATVNSNRRFCTINVVMMEGRVSRLNYAGPTGGILTGGEQCAFAVQNCL
;
A
#
# COMPACT_ATOMS: atom_id res chain seq x y z
N MET A 1 18.15 19.06 -30.13
CA MET A 1 17.47 19.30 -28.88
C MET A 1 16.08 18.62 -28.84
N PHE A 2 15.30 18.68 -29.89
CA PHE A 2 13.97 18.05 -30.02
C PHE A 2 13.97 16.52 -29.93
N PHE A 3 14.99 15.83 -30.39
CA PHE A 3 15.10 14.38 -30.40
C PHE A 3 15.26 13.80 -28.97
N ARG A 4 15.93 14.51 -28.07
CA ARG A 4 16.11 14.10 -26.65
C ARG A 4 14.84 14.27 -25.83
N ILE A 5 14.05 15.28 -26.16
CA ILE A 5 12.75 15.55 -25.45
C ILE A 5 11.71 14.49 -25.86
N ALA A 6 11.67 14.11 -27.15
CA ALA A 6 10.80 13.07 -27.66
C ALA A 6 11.09 11.69 -27.03
N PHE A 7 12.37 11.37 -26.78
CA PHE A 7 12.78 10.10 -26.16
C PHE A 7 12.39 10.05 -24.66
N LEU A 8 12.48 11.17 -23.93
CA LEU A 8 12.09 11.28 -22.53
C LEU A 8 10.57 11.20 -22.36
N LEU A 9 9.79 11.78 -23.25
CA LEU A 9 8.33 11.69 -23.24
C LEU A 9 7.82 10.28 -23.53
N SER A 10 8.50 9.53 -24.40
CA SER A 10 8.14 8.15 -24.73
C SER A 10 8.37 7.18 -23.55
N SER A 11 9.43 7.39 -22.75
CA SER A 11 9.73 6.52 -21.61
C SER A 11 8.79 6.71 -20.41
N VAL A 12 8.26 7.93 -20.20
CA VAL A 12 7.29 8.21 -19.14
C VAL A 12 5.92 7.59 -19.44
N ALA A 13 5.51 7.56 -20.70
CA ALA A 13 4.25 6.96 -21.13
C ALA A 13 4.21 5.43 -20.91
N ALA A 14 5.34 4.74 -21.04
CA ALA A 14 5.41 3.29 -20.86
C ALA A 14 5.24 2.84 -19.40
N LEU A 15 5.65 3.64 -18.43
CA LEU A 15 5.53 3.31 -16.99
C LEU A 15 4.12 3.49 -16.44
N ALA A 16 3.32 4.41 -17.00
CA ALA A 16 1.94 4.62 -16.61
C ALA A 16 0.99 3.50 -17.08
N GLY A 17 1.36 2.78 -18.15
CA GLY A 17 0.51 1.76 -18.77
C GLY A 17 0.18 0.58 -17.86
N CYS A 18 1.15 0.09 -17.06
CA CYS A 18 0.94 -1.08 -16.19
C CYS A 18 -0.07 -0.84 -15.05
N ALA A 19 -0.09 0.36 -14.46
CA ALA A 19 -1.03 0.68 -13.39
C ALA A 19 -2.47 0.82 -13.92
N VAL A 20 -2.62 1.47 -15.07
CA VAL A 20 -3.91 1.60 -15.76
C VAL A 20 -4.44 0.23 -16.19
N GLN A 21 -3.59 -0.64 -16.75
CA GLN A 21 -4.00 -1.98 -17.15
C GLN A 21 -4.50 -2.81 -15.95
N ARG A 22 -3.80 -2.75 -14.81
CA ARG A 22 -4.26 -3.41 -13.59
C ARG A 22 -5.59 -2.84 -13.09
N ALA A 23 -5.78 -1.53 -13.15
CA ALA A 23 -7.05 -0.92 -12.79
C ALA A 23 -8.21 -1.42 -13.67
N VAL A 24 -7.99 -1.54 -14.98
CA VAL A 24 -8.98 -2.10 -15.92
C VAL A 24 -9.32 -3.55 -15.57
N VAL A 25 -8.32 -4.37 -15.24
CA VAL A 25 -8.52 -5.75 -14.78
C VAL A 25 -9.40 -5.78 -13.52
N ALA A 26 -9.07 -4.98 -12.52
CA ALA A 26 -9.83 -4.94 -11.27
C ALA A 26 -11.27 -4.47 -11.48
N GLN A 27 -11.48 -3.42 -12.27
CA GLN A 27 -12.82 -2.91 -12.57
C GLN A 27 -13.63 -3.94 -13.38
N GLY A 28 -13.03 -4.57 -14.38
CA GLY A 28 -13.67 -5.63 -15.17
C GLY A 28 -14.08 -6.85 -14.35
N ALA A 29 -13.34 -7.17 -13.29
CA ALA A 29 -13.67 -8.27 -12.40
C ALA A 29 -14.98 -8.04 -11.62
N GLN A 30 -15.30 -6.79 -11.29
CA GLN A 30 -16.54 -6.47 -10.59
C GLN A 30 -17.80 -6.88 -11.37
N GLU A 31 -17.72 -6.86 -12.69
CA GLU A 31 -18.83 -7.28 -13.55
C GLU A 31 -18.72 -8.76 -13.92
N LYS A 32 -17.54 -9.22 -14.34
CA LYS A 32 -17.34 -10.58 -14.87
C LYS A 32 -17.48 -11.68 -13.82
N MET A 33 -17.17 -11.39 -12.55
CA MET A 33 -17.29 -12.38 -11.47
C MET A 33 -18.74 -12.51 -10.96
N VAL A 34 -19.64 -11.60 -11.27
CA VAL A 34 -21.05 -11.72 -10.89
C VAL A 34 -21.67 -12.98 -11.50
N GLY A 35 -22.36 -13.77 -10.67
CA GLY A 35 -22.94 -15.07 -11.06
C GLY A 35 -22.02 -16.27 -10.88
N MET A 36 -20.71 -16.10 -10.65
CA MET A 36 -19.80 -17.21 -10.35
C MET A 36 -20.24 -17.98 -9.12
N SER A 37 -20.07 -19.30 -9.16
CA SER A 37 -20.31 -20.17 -7.99
C SER A 37 -19.16 -20.08 -6.97
N ARG A 38 -19.40 -20.56 -5.75
CA ARG A 38 -18.36 -20.66 -4.70
C ARG A 38 -17.14 -21.44 -5.19
N GLU A 39 -17.35 -22.53 -5.88
CA GLU A 39 -16.29 -23.40 -6.39
C GLU A 39 -15.42 -22.66 -7.43
N GLN A 40 -16.05 -21.88 -8.31
CA GLN A 40 -15.33 -21.06 -9.28
C GLN A 40 -14.49 -19.99 -8.62
N VAL A 41 -15.03 -19.29 -7.60
CA VAL A 41 -14.28 -18.30 -6.82
C VAL A 41 -13.11 -18.96 -6.07
N LEU A 42 -13.34 -20.13 -5.44
CA LEU A 42 -12.26 -20.87 -4.77
C LEU A 42 -11.18 -21.32 -5.76
N ALA A 43 -11.57 -21.73 -6.96
CA ALA A 43 -10.62 -22.19 -7.97
C ALA A 43 -9.71 -21.06 -8.48
N CYS A 44 -10.23 -19.84 -8.61
CA CYS A 44 -9.46 -18.72 -9.17
C CYS A 44 -8.81 -17.80 -8.14
N MET A 45 -9.43 -17.59 -6.95
CA MET A 45 -8.92 -16.74 -5.89
C MET A 45 -8.29 -17.52 -4.72
N GLY A 46 -8.58 -18.82 -4.62
CA GLY A 46 -8.19 -19.62 -3.46
C GLY A 46 -9.10 -19.41 -2.23
N PRO A 47 -8.70 -19.91 -1.06
CA PRO A 47 -9.47 -19.76 0.17
C PRO A 47 -9.46 -18.30 0.64
N PRO A 48 -10.62 -17.78 1.13
CA PRO A 48 -10.69 -16.43 1.68
C PRO A 48 -9.93 -16.33 3.02
N GLY A 49 -9.35 -15.15 3.28
CA GLY A 49 -8.71 -14.85 4.57
C GLY A 49 -9.71 -14.69 5.72
N ALA A 50 -10.93 -14.24 5.41
CA ALA A 50 -12.03 -14.13 6.35
C ALA A 50 -13.36 -14.42 5.66
N LYS A 51 -14.32 -14.92 6.44
CA LYS A 51 -15.65 -15.29 5.98
C LYS A 51 -16.69 -14.86 7.02
N ALA A 52 -17.75 -14.21 6.56
CA ALA A 52 -18.91 -13.87 7.36
C ALA A 52 -20.17 -14.38 6.67
N VAL A 53 -21.14 -14.86 7.46
CA VAL A 53 -22.41 -15.39 6.96
C VAL A 53 -23.54 -14.80 7.78
N GLU A 54 -24.52 -14.23 7.10
CA GLU A 54 -25.74 -13.70 7.70
C GLU A 54 -26.95 -14.08 6.83
N GLY A 55 -27.76 -15.00 7.32
CA GLY A 55 -28.88 -15.56 6.56
C GLY A 55 -28.42 -16.21 5.25
N ALA A 56 -28.99 -15.78 4.14
CA ALA A 56 -28.62 -16.24 2.80
C ALA A 56 -27.43 -15.51 2.19
N THR A 57 -26.90 -14.49 2.87
CA THR A 57 -25.79 -13.68 2.41
C THR A 57 -24.48 -14.17 3.04
N GLU A 58 -23.47 -14.34 2.20
CA GLU A 58 -22.14 -14.75 2.59
C GLU A 58 -21.12 -13.74 2.03
N VAL A 59 -20.17 -13.30 2.85
CA VAL A 59 -19.12 -12.37 2.44
C VAL A 59 -17.76 -13.03 2.64
N TRP A 60 -17.01 -13.16 1.57
CA TRP A 60 -15.64 -13.65 1.58
C TRP A 60 -14.68 -12.49 1.38
N SER A 61 -13.72 -12.35 2.30
CA SER A 61 -12.74 -11.26 2.25
C SER A 61 -11.36 -11.78 1.88
N TYR A 62 -10.75 -11.12 0.90
CA TYR A 62 -9.41 -11.40 0.39
C TYR A 62 -8.54 -10.16 0.52
N GLY A 63 -7.28 -10.34 0.95
CA GLY A 63 -6.28 -9.30 0.93
C GLY A 63 -5.44 -9.38 -0.33
N SER A 64 -5.14 -8.26 -0.94
CA SER A 64 -4.22 -8.15 -2.08
C SER A 64 -3.33 -6.91 -1.92
N GLY A 65 -2.11 -7.00 -2.43
CA GLY A 65 -1.11 -5.94 -2.33
C GLY A 65 -0.09 -6.18 -1.23
N ASN A 66 0.95 -5.37 -1.22
CA ASN A 66 1.99 -5.45 -0.21
C ASN A 66 1.58 -4.65 1.03
N ASP A 67 1.26 -5.34 2.11
CA ASP A 67 1.13 -4.74 3.45
C ASP A 67 2.51 -4.34 4.03
N HIS A 68 3.51 -4.17 3.15
CA HIS A 68 4.85 -3.76 3.52
C HIS A 68 4.85 -2.25 3.76
N THR A 69 4.95 -1.87 5.00
CA THR A 69 5.26 -0.50 5.39
C THR A 69 6.75 -0.27 5.13
N THR A 70 7.10 0.34 4.00
CA THR A 70 8.46 0.85 3.81
C THR A 70 8.58 2.15 4.58
N THR A 71 9.20 2.09 5.73
CA THR A 71 9.53 3.27 6.53
C THR A 71 10.87 3.79 6.03
N ILE A 72 10.87 4.89 5.27
CA ILE A 72 12.09 5.63 4.95
C ILE A 72 12.20 6.74 5.99
N GLY A 73 13.07 6.54 6.97
CA GLY A 73 13.41 7.56 7.96
C GLY A 73 14.60 8.37 7.47
N THR A 74 14.43 9.66 7.23
CA THR A 74 15.53 10.61 7.15
C THR A 74 15.68 11.28 8.52
N GLY A 75 16.77 10.98 9.20
CA GLY A 75 17.06 11.55 10.51
C GLY A 75 18.19 12.59 10.40
N PHE A 76 17.98 13.74 11.01
CA PHE A 76 19.04 14.72 11.27
C PHE A 76 19.30 14.72 12.77
N ALA A 77 20.54 14.45 13.15
CA ALA A 77 20.97 14.58 14.53
C ALA A 77 21.89 15.82 14.66
N GLN A 78 21.51 16.76 15.50
CA GLN A 78 22.34 17.89 15.87
C GLN A 78 22.81 17.72 17.30
N THR A 79 24.12 17.64 17.47
CA THR A 79 24.73 17.49 18.78
C THR A 79 25.41 18.81 19.17
N ASN A 80 24.95 19.42 20.25
CA ASN A 80 25.56 20.60 20.83
C ASN A 80 26.24 20.18 22.14
N GLY A 81 27.54 20.33 22.21
CA GLY A 81 28.31 20.13 23.43
C GLY A 81 28.67 21.47 24.06
N SER A 82 28.46 21.62 25.35
CA SER A 82 28.96 22.75 26.15
C SER A 82 29.84 22.24 27.28
N ILE A 83 31.01 22.87 27.44
CA ILE A 83 31.93 22.57 28.53
C ILE A 83 32.07 23.89 29.33
N SER A 84 31.76 23.86 30.62
CA SER A 84 32.01 24.93 31.53
C SER A 84 33.03 24.46 32.57
N GLY A 85 34.08 25.27 32.77
CA GLY A 85 35.12 24.99 33.76
C GLY A 85 35.23 26.12 34.75
N GLU A 86 35.36 25.80 36.04
CA GLU A 86 35.59 26.75 37.10
C GLU A 86 36.91 26.42 37.80
N ARG A 87 37.75 27.46 37.98
CA ARG A 87 39.02 27.34 38.69
C ARG A 87 38.92 28.05 40.02
N ARG A 88 39.14 27.33 41.09
CA ARG A 88 39.16 27.85 42.43
C ARG A 88 40.50 27.53 43.11
N GLY A 89 41.45 28.46 43.07
CA GLY A 89 42.81 28.22 43.54
C GLY A 89 43.56 27.20 42.66
N ASN A 90 44.04 26.12 43.26
CA ASN A 90 44.74 25.02 42.58
C ASN A 90 43.76 23.92 42.12
N LEU A 91 42.49 24.06 42.39
CA LEU A 91 41.48 23.06 42.01
C LEU A 91 40.79 23.48 40.72
N TYR A 92 40.71 22.57 39.75
CA TYR A 92 39.97 22.73 38.49
C TYR A 92 38.79 21.75 38.45
N SER A 93 37.59 22.26 38.26
CA SER A 93 36.38 21.45 38.03
C SER A 93 35.81 21.80 36.67
N ALA A 94 35.57 20.80 35.82
CA ALA A 94 34.94 20.98 34.54
C ALA A 94 33.69 20.11 34.46
N THR A 95 32.58 20.71 34.03
CA THR A 95 31.31 20.00 33.79
C THR A 95 30.96 20.14 32.32
N GLY A 96 30.79 19.03 31.63
CA GLY A 96 30.38 18.99 30.23
C GLY A 96 28.98 18.38 30.08
N GLY A 97 28.16 19.01 29.26
CA GLY A 97 26.83 18.49 28.89
C GLY A 97 26.67 18.40 27.37
N THR A 98 26.12 17.33 26.90
CA THR A 98 25.81 17.13 25.49
C THR A 98 24.30 17.03 25.31
N LYS A 99 23.73 17.85 24.45
CA LYS A 99 22.31 17.80 24.09
C LYS A 99 22.22 17.38 22.63
N THR A 100 21.65 16.20 22.37
CA THR A 100 21.40 15.72 21.04
C THR A 100 19.91 15.84 20.72
N THR A 101 19.59 16.58 19.66
CA THR A 101 18.23 16.68 19.14
C THR A 101 18.17 15.93 17.81
N SER A 102 17.35 14.91 17.73
CA SER A 102 17.12 14.14 16.49
C SER A 102 15.71 14.40 15.97
N LEU A 103 15.63 14.77 14.71
CA LEU A 103 14.37 14.86 13.96
C LEU A 103 14.32 13.70 12.97
N ALA A 104 13.32 12.86 13.06
CA ALA A 104 13.09 11.79 12.12
C ALA A 104 11.76 12.02 11.40
N THR A 105 11.77 12.04 10.07
CA THR A 105 10.55 12.05 9.25
C THR A 105 10.33 10.63 8.75
N VAL A 106 9.19 10.05 9.12
CA VAL A 106 8.78 8.72 8.69
C VAL A 106 7.73 8.88 7.60
N ASN A 107 8.02 8.38 6.40
CA ASN A 107 7.07 8.33 5.30
C ASN A 107 6.65 6.87 5.09
N SER A 108 5.40 6.53 5.40
CA SER A 108 4.86 5.20 5.18
C SER A 108 3.86 5.24 4.02
N ASN A 109 4.11 4.47 2.99
CA ASN A 109 3.21 4.31 1.86
C ASN A 109 2.62 2.90 1.90
N ARG A 110 1.36 2.79 2.33
CA ARG A 110 0.61 1.54 2.32
C ARG A 110 -0.22 1.46 1.05
N ARG A 111 0.03 0.44 0.25
CA ARG A 111 -0.82 0.11 -0.89
C ARG A 111 -1.34 -1.31 -0.71
N PHE A 112 -2.60 -1.44 -0.38
CA PHE A 112 -3.27 -2.72 -0.24
C PHE A 112 -4.71 -2.61 -0.74
N CYS A 113 -5.30 -3.75 -1.00
CA CYS A 113 -6.71 -3.86 -1.33
C CYS A 113 -7.34 -4.99 -0.50
N THR A 114 -8.50 -4.71 0.07
CA THR A 114 -9.39 -5.73 0.59
C THR A 114 -10.52 -5.92 -0.40
N ILE A 115 -10.71 -7.15 -0.86
CA ILE A 115 -11.76 -7.54 -1.79
C ILE A 115 -12.83 -8.28 -1.01
N ASN A 116 -14.04 -7.75 -1.01
CA ASN A 116 -15.20 -8.40 -0.42
C ASN A 116 -16.08 -8.97 -1.53
N VAL A 117 -16.09 -10.28 -1.64
CA VAL A 117 -16.96 -11.03 -2.54
C VAL A 117 -18.26 -11.32 -1.80
N VAL A 118 -19.32 -10.65 -2.17
CA VAL A 118 -20.65 -10.84 -1.58
C VAL A 118 -21.37 -11.89 -2.39
N MET A 119 -21.80 -12.96 -1.74
CA MET A 119 -22.54 -14.07 -2.34
C MET A 119 -23.96 -14.14 -1.78
N MET A 120 -24.89 -14.44 -2.64
CA MET A 120 -26.27 -14.77 -2.31
C MET A 120 -26.60 -16.13 -2.90
N GLU A 121 -27.17 -17.01 -2.10
CA GLU A 121 -27.55 -18.38 -2.52
C GLU A 121 -26.38 -19.14 -3.22
N GLY A 122 -25.14 -18.90 -2.75
CA GLY A 122 -23.95 -19.58 -3.28
C GLY A 122 -23.40 -19.03 -4.59
N ARG A 123 -23.89 -17.89 -5.06
CA ARG A 123 -23.39 -17.17 -6.25
C ARG A 123 -22.94 -15.78 -5.91
N VAL A 124 -21.90 -15.31 -6.60
CA VAL A 124 -21.42 -13.93 -6.47
C VAL A 124 -22.51 -12.97 -6.92
N SER A 125 -22.94 -12.13 -6.00
CA SER A 125 -23.89 -11.06 -6.27
C SER A 125 -23.17 -9.74 -6.55
N ARG A 126 -22.02 -9.50 -5.88
CA ARG A 126 -21.24 -8.26 -6.04
C ARG A 126 -19.81 -8.41 -5.51
N LEU A 127 -18.87 -7.66 -6.12
CA LEU A 127 -17.54 -7.41 -5.60
C LEU A 127 -17.42 -5.97 -5.11
N ASN A 128 -16.85 -5.80 -3.92
CA ASN A 128 -16.50 -4.48 -3.38
C ASN A 128 -15.01 -4.43 -3.06
N TYR A 129 -14.38 -3.30 -3.38
CA TYR A 129 -12.98 -3.02 -3.07
C TYR A 129 -12.88 -1.99 -1.95
N ALA A 130 -11.98 -2.21 -0.99
CA ALA A 130 -11.71 -1.32 0.12
C ALA A 130 -10.20 -1.16 0.34
N GLY A 131 -9.81 -0.01 0.90
CA GLY A 131 -8.43 0.33 1.18
C GLY A 131 -7.83 1.34 0.18
N PRO A 132 -6.57 1.75 0.34
CA PRO A 132 -5.84 2.65 -0.56
C PRO A 132 -5.43 1.89 -1.84
N THR A 133 -6.40 1.61 -2.69
CA THR A 133 -6.29 0.69 -3.83
C THR A 133 -5.55 1.23 -5.04
N GLY A 134 -5.33 2.54 -5.10
CA GLY A 134 -4.66 3.20 -6.24
C GLY A 134 -4.91 4.70 -6.27
N GLY A 135 -4.50 5.38 -7.35
CA GLY A 135 -4.74 6.80 -7.60
C GLY A 135 -6.13 7.08 -8.19
N ILE A 136 -6.41 8.35 -8.49
CA ILE A 136 -7.70 8.80 -9.06
C ILE A 136 -8.04 8.07 -10.36
N LEU A 137 -7.04 7.80 -11.21
CA LEU A 137 -7.20 7.11 -12.50
C LEU A 137 -6.89 5.60 -12.43
N THR A 138 -6.37 5.13 -11.32
CA THR A 138 -5.93 3.74 -11.14
C THR A 138 -6.62 3.07 -9.94
N GLY A 139 -7.84 3.50 -9.64
CA GLY A 139 -8.65 2.91 -8.57
C GLY A 139 -8.78 1.40 -8.73
N GLY A 140 -8.48 0.65 -7.66
CA GLY A 140 -8.54 -0.80 -7.69
C GLY A 140 -7.29 -1.52 -8.22
N GLU A 141 -6.23 -0.83 -8.66
CA GLU A 141 -5.05 -1.47 -9.26
C GLU A 141 -4.42 -2.55 -8.35
N GLN A 142 -4.43 -2.33 -7.03
CA GLN A 142 -3.90 -3.29 -6.07
C GLN A 142 -4.79 -4.53 -5.91
N CYS A 143 -6.07 -4.43 -6.28
CA CYS A 143 -7.02 -5.54 -6.25
C CYS A 143 -6.81 -6.51 -7.41
N ALA A 144 -6.23 -6.03 -8.53
CA ALA A 144 -6.02 -6.84 -9.73
C ALA A 144 -5.28 -8.16 -9.45
N PHE A 145 -4.30 -8.14 -8.56
CA PHE A 145 -3.48 -9.31 -8.23
C PHE A 145 -4.29 -10.50 -7.71
N ALA A 146 -5.40 -10.25 -7.01
CA ALA A 146 -6.24 -11.31 -6.48
C ALA A 146 -7.30 -11.80 -7.47
N VAL A 147 -7.78 -10.91 -8.37
CA VAL A 147 -8.91 -11.23 -9.27
C VAL A 147 -8.50 -11.59 -10.69
N GLN A 148 -7.25 -11.34 -11.08
CA GLN A 148 -6.80 -11.54 -12.48
C GLN A 148 -6.98 -12.96 -12.99
N ASN A 149 -6.92 -13.98 -12.13
CA ASN A 149 -7.09 -15.37 -12.52
C ASN A 149 -8.58 -15.77 -12.67
N CYS A 150 -9.50 -14.86 -12.35
CA CYS A 150 -10.95 -15.09 -12.48
C CYS A 150 -11.55 -14.51 -13.77
N LEU A 151 -10.70 -13.98 -14.68
CA LEU A 151 -11.15 -13.24 -15.87
C LEU A 151 -10.92 -14.01 -17.17
#